data_27305c1a09f1d4d0bfc00f5760dee3e2
#
_entry.id   27305c1a09f1d4d0bfc00f5760dee3e2
#
_cell.length_a   1.000
_cell.length_b   1.000
_cell.length_c   1.000
_cell.angle_alpha   90.00
_cell.angle_beta   90.00
_cell.angle_gamma   90.00
#
_symmetry.space_group_name_H-M   'P 1'
#
loop_
_entity.id
_entity.type
_entity.pdbx_description
1 polymer ?
#
loop_
_entity_poly.entity_id
_entity_poly.type
_entity_poly.pdbx_seq_one_letter_code
_entity_poly.pdbx_strand_id
1 'polypeptide(L)'
;MDWWKTAVMIVGIGLTLTACGGAVASGGNGSPDQSGCTVKGAGTASPALTSNVIPDPNTLGRFVPNNMTVKVGQAIEWNWQDPTVPHSVTSDDGTTFDSCLQNKGYKFIVTFTQAGSIPYRCTIHPSMVGTITVTK
;
A
#
# COMPACT_ATOMS: atom_id res chain seq x y z
N MET A 1 72.61 -2.92 -27.69
CA MET A 1 72.91 -2.80 -26.26
C MET A 1 71.54 -2.82 -25.53
N ASP A 2 71.42 -3.89 -24.88
CA ASP A 2 70.18 -4.34 -24.27
C ASP A 2 69.92 -3.58 -23.00
N TRP A 3 68.70 -3.16 -22.81
CA TRP A 3 68.22 -2.74 -21.49
C TRP A 3 66.89 -3.39 -21.18
N TRP A 4 66.93 -4.28 -20.25
CA TRP A 4 65.83 -5.04 -19.75
C TRP A 4 64.86 -4.15 -18.95
N LYS A 5 63.61 -4.18 -19.31
CA LYS A 5 62.56 -3.62 -18.51
C LYS A 5 61.81 -4.76 -17.82
N THR A 6 62.11 -4.91 -16.56
CA THR A 6 61.37 -5.75 -15.64
C THR A 6 59.96 -5.18 -15.49
N ALA A 7 58.98 -5.92 -15.97
CA ALA A 7 57.58 -5.63 -15.70
C ALA A 7 57.21 -6.16 -14.33
N VAL A 8 56.91 -5.29 -13.42
CA VAL A 8 56.31 -5.62 -12.13
C VAL A 8 54.82 -5.81 -12.36
N MET A 9 54.35 -7.06 -12.27
CA MET A 9 52.92 -7.35 -12.19
C MET A 9 52.43 -7.03 -10.79
N ILE A 10 51.61 -5.99 -10.68
CA ILE A 10 50.82 -5.73 -9.49
C ILE A 10 49.52 -6.52 -9.66
N VAL A 11 49.40 -7.61 -8.90
CA VAL A 11 48.15 -8.33 -8.77
C VAL A 11 47.24 -7.49 -7.86
N GLY A 12 46.37 -6.73 -8.49
CA GLY A 12 45.30 -6.03 -7.79
C GLY A 12 44.20 -7.02 -7.41
N ILE A 13 44.09 -7.35 -6.13
CA ILE A 13 42.95 -8.07 -5.59
C ILE A 13 41.77 -7.09 -5.57
N GLY A 14 40.97 -7.17 -6.59
CA GLY A 14 39.69 -6.43 -6.63
C GLY A 14 38.69 -7.04 -5.64
N LEU A 15 38.50 -6.38 -4.52
CA LEU A 15 37.34 -6.64 -3.66
C LEU A 15 36.10 -6.13 -4.40
N THR A 16 35.33 -7.04 -5.00
CA THR A 16 34.01 -6.73 -5.48
C THR A 16 33.09 -6.66 -4.27
N LEU A 17 32.81 -5.46 -3.79
CA LEU A 17 31.66 -5.20 -2.93
C LEU A 17 30.41 -5.38 -3.77
N THR A 18 29.77 -6.52 -3.62
CA THR A 18 28.42 -6.73 -4.09
C THR A 18 27.51 -5.88 -3.19
N ALA A 19 27.22 -4.66 -3.61
CA ALA A 19 26.16 -3.88 -3.01
C ALA A 19 24.84 -4.57 -3.37
N CYS A 20 24.26 -5.30 -2.43
CA CYS A 20 22.83 -5.63 -2.46
C CYS A 20 22.07 -4.30 -2.45
N GLY A 21 21.76 -3.81 -3.63
CA GLY A 21 20.82 -2.73 -3.82
C GLY A 21 19.43 -3.24 -3.47
N GLY A 22 19.09 -3.19 -2.18
CA GLY A 22 17.70 -3.31 -1.75
C GLY A 22 16.95 -2.13 -2.36
N ALA A 23 16.01 -2.41 -3.26
CA ALA A 23 15.04 -1.43 -3.71
C ALA A 23 14.27 -0.95 -2.47
N VAL A 24 14.65 0.18 -1.92
CA VAL A 24 13.84 0.89 -0.95
C VAL A 24 12.63 1.40 -1.70
N ALA A 25 11.49 0.74 -1.52
CA ALA A 25 10.21 1.31 -1.89
C ALA A 25 10.09 2.62 -1.11
N SER A 26 10.31 3.73 -1.81
CA SER A 26 10.16 5.07 -1.27
C SER A 26 8.68 5.31 -1.07
N GLY A 27 8.22 5.38 0.16
CA GLY A 27 6.84 5.71 0.44
C GLY A 27 6.40 5.34 1.84
N GLY A 28 7.07 5.81 2.84
CA GLY A 28 6.63 5.52 4.18
C GLY A 28 6.91 6.67 5.11
N ASN A 29 6.05 7.66 5.19
CA ASN A 29 5.90 8.41 6.42
C ASN A 29 5.43 7.43 7.48
N GLY A 30 6.18 7.34 8.59
CA GLY A 30 6.08 6.35 9.63
C GLY A 30 4.65 5.89 9.95
N SER A 31 4.33 4.70 9.52
CA SER A 31 3.13 4.02 9.98
C SER A 31 3.27 3.79 11.48
N PRO A 32 2.18 3.97 12.25
CA PRO A 32 2.14 3.53 13.64
C PRO A 32 2.49 2.04 13.69
N ASP A 33 3.16 1.64 14.75
CA ASP A 33 3.69 0.31 14.94
C ASP A 33 2.69 -0.79 14.53
N GLN A 34 2.93 -1.37 13.38
CA GLN A 34 2.19 -2.46 12.80
C GLN A 34 3.11 -3.62 12.50
N SER A 35 3.98 -3.92 13.45
CA SER A 35 4.87 -5.07 13.35
C SER A 35 4.04 -6.31 13.02
N GLY A 36 4.17 -6.79 11.79
CA GLY A 36 3.48 -8.00 11.31
C GLY A 36 2.30 -7.77 10.34
N CYS A 37 1.84 -6.53 10.09
CA CYS A 37 0.85 -6.31 9.05
C CYS A 37 1.50 -6.25 7.65
N THR A 38 0.92 -6.98 6.71
CA THR A 38 1.34 -6.94 5.30
C THR A 38 0.19 -6.39 4.46
N VAL A 39 0.46 -5.35 3.69
CA VAL A 39 -0.51 -4.78 2.74
C VAL A 39 -0.89 -5.84 1.70
N LYS A 40 -2.19 -6.04 1.50
CA LYS A 40 -2.76 -7.01 0.56
C LYS A 40 -3.66 -6.34 -0.46
N GLY A 41 -3.68 -6.87 -1.68
CA GLY A 41 -4.59 -6.43 -2.74
C GLY A 41 -4.24 -5.07 -3.36
N ALA A 42 -3.11 -4.47 -2.99
CA ALA A 42 -2.66 -3.21 -3.58
C ALA A 42 -2.44 -3.34 -5.09
N GLY A 43 -2.97 -2.40 -5.86
CA GLY A 43 -2.85 -2.32 -7.31
C GLY A 43 -2.40 -0.94 -7.79
N THR A 44 -2.18 -0.82 -9.08
CA THR A 44 -1.72 0.41 -9.74
C THR A 44 -2.64 0.87 -10.88
N ALA A 45 -3.81 0.24 -11.03
CA ALA A 45 -4.77 0.61 -12.07
C ALA A 45 -5.36 2.00 -11.82
N SER A 46 -5.74 2.69 -12.89
CA SER A 46 -6.49 3.94 -12.76
C SER A 46 -7.83 3.69 -12.07
N PRO A 47 -8.17 4.39 -10.98
CA PRO A 47 -9.39 4.14 -10.24
C PRO A 47 -10.62 4.64 -11.02
N ALA A 48 -11.70 3.84 -10.99
CA ALA A 48 -13.01 4.25 -11.49
C ALA A 48 -13.76 5.11 -10.45
N LEU A 49 -13.50 4.87 -9.17
CA LEU A 49 -14.07 5.60 -8.03
C LEU A 49 -13.01 5.88 -6.99
N THR A 50 -13.23 6.95 -6.22
CA THR A 50 -12.40 7.31 -5.06
C THR A 50 -13.26 7.44 -3.83
N SER A 51 -12.81 6.88 -2.70
CA SER A 51 -13.35 7.10 -1.37
C SER A 51 -12.34 7.84 -0.51
N ASN A 52 -12.78 8.85 0.22
CA ASN A 52 -11.93 9.58 1.15
C ASN A 52 -12.05 8.99 2.55
N VAL A 53 -10.92 8.81 3.19
CA VAL A 53 -10.79 8.40 4.59
C VAL A 53 -10.64 9.68 5.41
N ILE A 54 -11.72 10.10 6.05
CA ILE A 54 -11.83 11.41 6.69
C ILE A 54 -12.12 11.30 8.20
N PRO A 55 -11.77 12.34 8.99
CA PRO A 55 -12.17 12.38 10.40
C PRO A 55 -13.68 12.47 10.55
N ASP A 56 -14.18 11.91 11.64
CA ASP A 56 -15.57 12.03 12.06
C ASP A 56 -15.65 12.15 13.58
N PRO A 57 -16.24 13.21 14.13
CA PRO A 57 -16.25 13.43 15.59
C PRO A 57 -17.09 12.40 16.36
N ASN A 58 -17.99 11.69 15.68
CA ASN A 58 -18.87 10.72 16.33
C ASN A 58 -18.36 9.28 16.25
N THR A 59 -17.59 8.96 15.20
CA THR A 59 -17.16 7.59 14.89
C THR A 59 -15.64 7.46 14.76
N LEU A 60 -14.87 8.51 15.10
CA LEU A 60 -13.42 8.63 14.99
C LEU A 60 -12.90 8.57 13.54
N GLY A 61 -13.76 8.36 12.56
CA GLY A 61 -13.44 8.32 11.15
C GLY A 61 -14.54 7.70 10.32
N ARG A 62 -14.57 8.02 9.03
CA ARG A 62 -15.51 7.42 8.08
C ARG A 62 -14.94 7.38 6.67
N PHE A 63 -15.50 6.49 5.88
CA PHE A 63 -15.28 6.43 4.43
C PHE A 63 -16.32 7.27 3.70
N VAL A 64 -15.93 8.07 2.71
CA VAL A 64 -16.87 8.89 1.94
C VAL A 64 -16.53 8.83 0.44
N PRO A 65 -17.38 8.18 -0.37
CA PRO A 65 -18.52 7.34 0.02
C PRO A 65 -18.09 6.04 0.69
N ASN A 66 -18.92 5.45 1.54
CA ASN A 66 -18.67 4.17 2.18
C ASN A 66 -19.25 2.97 1.39
N ASN A 67 -20.30 3.20 0.58
CA ASN A 67 -20.88 2.20 -0.30
C ASN A 67 -20.56 2.56 -1.75
N MET A 68 -19.97 1.63 -2.47
CA MET A 68 -19.52 1.85 -3.84
C MET A 68 -19.90 0.66 -4.73
N THR A 69 -20.20 0.95 -5.99
CA THR A 69 -20.46 -0.07 -7.02
C THR A 69 -19.47 0.09 -8.15
N VAL A 70 -18.79 -0.97 -8.50
CA VAL A 70 -17.87 -1.05 -9.64
C VAL A 70 -18.17 -2.30 -10.46
N LYS A 71 -17.62 -2.36 -11.68
CA LYS A 71 -17.65 -3.56 -12.53
C LYS A 71 -16.38 -4.38 -12.32
N VAL A 72 -16.46 -5.67 -12.64
CA VAL A 72 -15.27 -6.53 -12.73
C VAL A 72 -14.22 -5.87 -13.62
N GLY A 73 -12.98 -5.83 -13.15
CA GLY A 73 -11.84 -5.17 -13.82
C GLY A 73 -11.63 -3.71 -13.41
N GLN A 74 -12.58 -3.08 -12.74
CA GLN A 74 -12.42 -1.70 -12.27
C GLN A 74 -11.73 -1.64 -10.90
N ALA A 75 -11.13 -0.50 -10.61
CA ALA A 75 -10.43 -0.23 -9.37
C ALA A 75 -11.09 0.89 -8.56
N ILE A 76 -10.90 0.84 -7.24
CA ILE A 76 -11.25 1.90 -6.30
C ILE A 76 -9.96 2.39 -5.63
N GLU A 77 -9.84 3.70 -5.46
CA GLU A 77 -8.81 4.34 -4.64
C GLU A 77 -9.40 4.79 -3.32
N TRP A 78 -8.75 4.48 -2.19
CA TRP A 78 -8.97 5.16 -0.92
C TRP A 78 -7.87 6.16 -0.69
N ASN A 79 -8.26 7.38 -0.26
CA ASN A 79 -7.36 8.51 -0.06
C ASN A 79 -7.46 9.01 1.39
N TRP A 80 -6.39 8.86 2.16
CA TRP A 80 -6.34 9.25 3.58
C TRP A 80 -6.22 10.75 3.73
N GLN A 81 -7.22 11.38 4.31
CA GLN A 81 -7.31 12.81 4.56
C GLN A 81 -7.35 13.16 6.04
N ASP A 82 -7.56 12.19 6.93
CA ASP A 82 -7.57 12.42 8.38
C ASP A 82 -6.16 12.77 8.88
N PRO A 83 -5.94 13.97 9.45
CA PRO A 83 -4.66 14.38 9.98
C PRO A 83 -4.41 13.92 11.44
N THR A 84 -5.40 13.31 12.09
CA THR A 84 -5.42 13.13 13.53
C THR A 84 -5.14 11.70 13.98
N VAL A 85 -5.73 10.72 13.29
CA VAL A 85 -5.61 9.32 13.66
C VAL A 85 -5.39 8.44 12.43
N PRO A 86 -4.71 7.30 12.60
CA PRO A 86 -4.54 6.34 11.51
C PRO A 86 -5.83 5.56 11.26
N HIS A 87 -6.01 5.10 10.03
CA HIS A 87 -7.11 4.24 9.61
C HIS A 87 -6.62 3.11 8.71
N SER A 88 -7.37 2.01 8.69
CA SER A 88 -7.18 0.96 7.70
C SER A 88 -8.39 0.83 6.77
N VAL A 89 -8.17 0.22 5.62
CA VAL A 89 -9.19 -0.25 4.68
C VAL A 89 -8.97 -1.74 4.54
N THR A 90 -9.79 -2.53 5.21
CA THR A 90 -9.59 -3.98 5.36
C THR A 90 -10.89 -4.70 5.03
N SER A 91 -10.87 -5.63 4.09
CA SER A 91 -12.03 -6.49 3.79
C SER A 91 -12.37 -7.37 5.00
N ASP A 92 -13.65 -7.60 5.25
CA ASP A 92 -14.09 -8.36 6.43
C ASP A 92 -13.65 -9.82 6.40
N ASP A 93 -13.34 -10.37 5.21
CA ASP A 93 -12.76 -11.70 5.07
C ASP A 93 -11.26 -11.75 5.46
N GLY A 94 -10.62 -10.59 5.67
CA GLY A 94 -9.21 -10.46 6.04
C GLY A 94 -8.22 -10.87 4.95
N THR A 95 -8.68 -11.22 3.76
CA THR A 95 -7.86 -11.83 2.70
C THR A 95 -7.91 -11.08 1.37
N THR A 96 -9.05 -10.51 1.00
CA THR A 96 -9.23 -9.85 -0.30
C THR A 96 -8.37 -8.60 -0.41
N PHE A 97 -8.40 -7.72 0.59
CA PHE A 97 -7.50 -6.58 0.67
C PHE A 97 -7.30 -6.11 2.12
N ASP A 98 -6.16 -5.52 2.37
CA ASP A 98 -5.80 -4.87 3.64
C ASP A 98 -4.74 -3.80 3.38
N SER A 99 -5.06 -2.56 3.68
CA SER A 99 -4.11 -1.44 3.58
C SER A 99 -3.12 -1.39 4.73
N CYS A 100 -3.32 -2.18 5.78
CA CYS A 100 -2.79 -1.90 7.11
C CYS A 100 -3.23 -0.53 7.63
N LEU A 101 -2.83 -0.13 8.86
CA LEU A 101 -3.09 1.22 9.35
C LEU A 101 -2.21 2.23 8.60
N GLN A 102 -2.80 3.29 8.11
CA GLN A 102 -2.12 4.32 7.34
C GLN A 102 -2.49 5.71 7.85
N ASN A 103 -1.61 6.68 7.60
CA ASN A 103 -1.80 8.07 7.96
C ASN A 103 -2.21 8.93 6.76
N LYS A 104 -2.57 10.19 7.02
CA LYS A 104 -2.88 11.19 6.01
C LYS A 104 -1.84 11.20 4.88
N GLY A 105 -2.33 11.25 3.64
CA GLY A 105 -1.52 11.29 2.42
C GLY A 105 -1.30 9.93 1.77
N TYR A 106 -1.67 8.84 2.45
CA TYR A 106 -1.62 7.51 1.86
C TYR A 106 -2.74 7.33 0.82
N LYS A 107 -2.46 6.52 -0.19
CA LYS A 107 -3.41 6.11 -1.22
C LYS A 107 -3.34 4.61 -1.38
N PHE A 108 -4.49 3.97 -1.43
CA PHE A 108 -4.62 2.54 -1.59
C PHE A 108 -5.56 2.22 -2.74
N ILE A 109 -5.09 1.49 -3.74
CA ILE A 109 -5.87 1.14 -4.93
C ILE A 109 -6.04 -0.36 -4.96
N VAL A 110 -7.29 -0.80 -5.16
CA VAL A 110 -7.64 -2.22 -5.30
C VAL A 110 -8.43 -2.42 -6.58
N THR A 111 -8.03 -3.40 -7.40
CA THR A 111 -8.76 -3.83 -8.59
C THR A 111 -9.62 -5.05 -8.26
N PHE A 112 -10.90 -5.03 -8.64
CA PHE A 112 -11.85 -6.09 -8.33
C PHE A 112 -12.04 -7.01 -9.54
N THR A 113 -11.68 -8.28 -9.38
CA THR A 113 -11.69 -9.28 -10.46
C THR A 113 -12.85 -10.26 -10.41
N GLN A 114 -13.65 -10.23 -9.34
CA GLN A 114 -14.80 -11.12 -9.14
C GLN A 114 -16.03 -10.33 -8.74
N ALA A 115 -17.18 -10.68 -9.32
CA ALA A 115 -18.46 -10.10 -8.94
C ALA A 115 -18.87 -10.58 -7.54
N GLY A 116 -19.51 -9.70 -6.77
CA GLY A 116 -20.00 -10.00 -5.43
C GLY A 116 -20.09 -8.78 -4.54
N SER A 117 -20.42 -8.98 -3.29
CA SER A 117 -20.49 -7.96 -2.26
C SER A 117 -19.34 -8.17 -1.26
N ILE A 118 -18.57 -7.13 -1.03
CA ILE A 118 -17.38 -7.15 -0.17
C ILE A 118 -17.55 -6.10 0.91
N PRO A 119 -17.97 -6.48 2.12
CA PRO A 119 -17.96 -5.58 3.26
C PRO A 119 -16.52 -5.32 3.70
N TYR A 120 -16.28 -4.09 4.16
CA TYR A 120 -14.97 -3.68 4.65
C TYR A 120 -15.07 -2.71 5.81
N ARG A 121 -13.99 -2.55 6.55
CA ARG A 121 -13.93 -1.72 7.76
C ARG A 121 -12.54 -1.16 8.03
N CYS A 122 -12.49 -0.22 8.97
CA CYS A 122 -11.26 0.10 9.69
C CYS A 122 -11.08 -0.87 10.87
N THR A 123 -9.90 -1.43 11.04
CA THR A 123 -9.64 -2.47 12.07
C THR A 123 -9.66 -1.92 13.50
N ILE A 124 -9.44 -0.63 13.69
CA ILE A 124 -9.39 0.00 15.02
C ILE A 124 -10.60 0.90 15.33
N HIS A 125 -11.49 1.13 14.36
CA HIS A 125 -12.69 1.97 14.54
C HIS A 125 -13.94 1.17 14.14
N PRO A 126 -14.60 0.46 15.06
CA PRO A 126 -15.66 -0.51 14.73
C PRO A 126 -16.86 0.06 13.96
N SER A 127 -17.15 1.36 14.10
CA SER A 127 -18.23 2.03 13.39
C SER A 127 -17.88 2.48 11.98
N MET A 128 -16.60 2.41 11.63
CA MET A 128 -16.09 2.84 10.33
C MET A 128 -16.15 1.68 9.34
N VAL A 129 -17.28 1.55 8.66
CA VAL A 129 -17.61 0.43 7.78
C VAL A 129 -18.10 0.89 6.41
N GLY A 130 -17.98 0.01 5.43
CA GLY A 130 -18.47 0.22 4.08
C GLY A 130 -18.72 -1.09 3.33
N THR A 131 -19.26 -0.99 2.12
CA THR A 131 -19.53 -2.14 1.25
C THR A 131 -19.20 -1.81 -0.19
N ILE A 132 -18.53 -2.71 -0.86
CA ILE A 132 -18.28 -2.66 -2.29
C ILE A 132 -19.15 -3.70 -2.98
N THR A 133 -19.92 -3.27 -3.98
CA THR A 133 -20.65 -4.16 -4.87
C THR A 133 -19.92 -4.24 -6.20
N VAL A 134 -19.48 -5.42 -6.57
CA VAL A 134 -18.82 -5.67 -7.86
C VAL A 134 -19.83 -6.35 -8.78
N THR A 135 -20.14 -5.71 -9.89
CA THR A 135 -21.07 -6.22 -10.92
C THR A 135 -20.28 -6.78 -12.12
N LYS A 136 -20.96 -7.61 -12.92
CA LYS A 136 -20.40 -8.13 -14.17
C LYS A 136 -20.31 -7.04 -15.23
#